data_6b946e1c5712a9a4c2fb9d6e28d4bad9
#
_entry.id   6b946e1c5712a9a4c2fb9d6e28d4bad9
#
_cell.length_a   1.000
_cell.length_b   1.000
_cell.length_c   1.000
_cell.angle_alpha   90.00
_cell.angle_beta   90.00
_cell.angle_gamma   90.00
#
_symmetry.space_group_name_H-M   'P 1'
#
loop_
_entity.id
_entity.type
_entity.pdbx_description
1 polymer ?
#
loop_
_entity_poly.entity_id
_entity_poly.type
_entity_poly.pdbx_seq_one_letter_code
_entity_poly.pdbx_strand_id
1 'polypeptide(L)'
;IIMTDFEKVKDFILDMGFAISHEDPKEELVVINDDERGIKNFVIDCEAPILILEQVIIPMPEDSSDFCRRLLQINRTLVHGAFVLDEEGTTLLFRDTLQLENLDRNELEGSIDALSLALAEYADELVTFARG
;
A
#
# COMPACT_ATOMS: atom_id res chain seq x y z
N ILE A 1 30.72 -5.88 -0.67
CA ILE A 1 29.68 -5.78 0.37
C ILE A 1 28.34 -6.15 -0.22
N ILE A 2 27.67 -7.11 0.39
CA ILE A 2 26.37 -7.56 -0.06
C ILE A 2 25.31 -6.79 0.73
N MET A 3 24.41 -6.10 0.00
CA MET A 3 23.27 -5.42 0.62
C MET A 3 22.22 -6.44 1.05
N THR A 4 21.62 -6.20 2.21
CA THR A 4 20.43 -6.95 2.63
C THR A 4 19.23 -6.53 1.78
N ASP A 5 18.17 -7.35 1.77
CA ASP A 5 16.92 -6.98 1.09
C ASP A 5 16.37 -5.65 1.61
N PHE A 6 16.42 -5.44 2.92
CA PHE A 6 15.94 -4.20 3.54
C PHE A 6 16.74 -2.97 3.08
N GLU A 7 18.07 -3.08 3.04
CA GLU A 7 18.92 -2.00 2.53
C GLU A 7 18.62 -1.67 1.06
N LYS A 8 18.43 -2.71 0.25
CA LYS A 8 18.09 -2.58 -1.16
C LYS A 8 16.75 -1.87 -1.35
N VAL A 9 15.74 -2.25 -0.58
CA VAL A 9 14.40 -1.62 -0.62
C VAL A 9 14.50 -0.15 -0.23
N LYS A 10 15.23 0.16 0.85
CA LYS A 10 15.43 1.56 1.26
C LYS A 10 16.10 2.39 0.18
N ASP A 11 17.12 1.83 -0.47
CA ASP A 11 17.82 2.53 -1.55
C ASP A 11 16.90 2.84 -2.72
N PHE A 12 16.04 1.89 -3.10
CA PHE A 12 15.04 2.14 -4.14
C PHE A 12 14.10 3.28 -3.75
N ILE A 13 13.61 3.28 -2.51
CA ILE A 13 12.68 4.29 -2.00
C ILE A 13 13.32 5.68 -2.04
N LEU A 14 14.53 5.80 -1.54
CA LEU A 14 15.27 7.07 -1.54
C LEU A 14 15.58 7.54 -2.96
N ASP A 15 15.95 6.62 -3.85
CA ASP A 15 16.23 6.92 -5.25
C ASP A 15 14.99 7.42 -5.99
N MET A 16 13.80 6.98 -5.61
CA MET A 16 12.54 7.48 -6.13
C MET A 16 12.16 8.87 -5.60
N GLY A 17 12.92 9.39 -4.65
CA GLY A 17 12.69 10.73 -4.10
C GLY A 17 11.75 10.77 -2.89
N PHE A 18 11.36 9.63 -2.34
CA PHE A 18 10.51 9.62 -1.15
C PHE A 18 11.30 9.92 0.11
N ALA A 19 10.68 10.68 1.01
CA ALA A 19 11.17 10.83 2.38
C ALA A 19 10.66 9.65 3.22
N ILE A 20 11.57 9.03 3.98
CA ILE A 20 11.20 8.00 4.95
C ILE A 20 10.84 8.70 6.25
N SER A 21 9.58 8.63 6.65
CA SER A 21 9.09 9.29 7.86
C SER A 21 9.35 8.47 9.13
N HIS A 22 9.48 7.16 8.99
CA HIS A 22 9.78 6.25 10.08
C HIS A 22 10.51 5.04 9.55
N GLU A 23 11.47 4.55 10.32
CA GLU A 23 12.21 3.34 10.00
C GLU A 23 12.32 2.47 11.24
N ASP A 24 12.03 1.16 11.10
CA ASP A 24 12.26 0.16 12.13
C ASP A 24 13.22 -0.89 11.59
N PRO A 25 14.52 -0.78 11.88
CA PRO A 25 15.51 -1.73 11.35
C PRO A 25 15.34 -3.14 11.91
N LYS A 26 14.80 -3.27 13.10
CA LYS A 26 14.58 -4.57 13.74
C LYS A 26 13.49 -5.35 13.02
N GLU A 27 12.39 -4.69 12.72
CA GLU A 27 11.28 -5.28 11.99
C GLU A 27 11.48 -5.22 10.48
N GLU A 28 12.50 -4.50 10.03
CA GLU A 28 12.82 -4.31 8.60
C GLU A 28 11.67 -3.67 7.83
N LEU A 29 11.13 -2.59 8.39
CA LEU A 29 10.08 -1.82 7.71
C LEU A 29 10.41 -0.33 7.68
N VAL A 30 9.85 0.34 6.70
CA VAL A 30 9.86 1.79 6.59
C VAL A 30 8.45 2.30 6.33
N VAL A 31 8.22 3.56 6.70
CA VAL A 31 6.96 4.25 6.43
C VAL A 31 7.28 5.47 5.59
N ILE A 32 6.52 5.67 4.51
CA ILE A 32 6.68 6.83 3.62
C ILE A 32 5.39 7.65 3.59
N ASN A 33 5.55 8.92 3.28
CA ASN A 33 4.45 9.87 3.14
C ASN A 33 4.69 10.77 1.94
N ASP A 34 3.62 11.04 1.18
CA ASP A 34 3.60 12.02 0.10
C ASP A 34 2.13 12.44 -0.09
N ASP A 35 1.74 13.50 0.60
CA ASP A 35 0.34 13.94 0.67
C ASP A 35 -0.25 14.25 -0.70
N GLU A 36 0.53 14.84 -1.60
CA GLU A 36 0.06 15.19 -2.96
C GLU A 36 -0.36 13.95 -3.75
N ARG A 37 0.26 12.82 -3.46
CA ARG A 37 -0.01 11.56 -4.15
C ARG A 37 -0.96 10.65 -3.37
N GLY A 38 -1.50 11.13 -2.26
CA GLY A 38 -2.39 10.32 -1.41
C GLY A 38 -1.67 9.26 -0.59
N ILE A 39 -0.35 9.34 -0.49
CA ILE A 39 0.46 8.39 0.28
C ILE A 39 0.56 8.87 1.71
N LYS A 40 -0.08 8.13 2.62
CA LYS A 40 -0.14 8.46 4.05
C LYS A 40 0.19 7.24 4.90
N ASN A 41 1.28 7.33 5.64
CA ASN A 41 1.74 6.24 6.50
C ASN A 41 1.73 4.90 5.74
N PHE A 42 2.28 4.93 4.55
CA PHE A 42 2.40 3.74 3.70
C PHE A 42 3.54 2.90 4.24
N VAL A 43 3.21 1.70 4.71
CA VAL A 43 4.16 0.77 5.32
C VAL A 43 4.74 -0.14 4.22
N ILE A 44 6.05 -0.22 4.18
CA ILE A 44 6.79 -1.11 3.28
C ILE A 44 7.63 -2.03 4.17
N ASP A 45 7.22 -3.28 4.25
CA ASP A 45 7.67 -4.25 5.25
C ASP A 45 8.32 -5.46 4.59
N CYS A 46 9.60 -5.70 4.93
CA CYS A 46 10.32 -6.87 4.45
C CYS A 46 10.01 -8.07 5.35
N GLU A 47 9.22 -8.99 4.82
CA GLU A 47 8.83 -10.24 5.50
C GLU A 47 9.27 -11.41 4.62
N ALA A 48 10.59 -11.64 4.55
CA ALA A 48 11.15 -12.65 3.64
C ALA A 48 10.30 -13.92 3.59
N PRO A 49 9.97 -14.45 2.43
CA PRO A 49 10.48 -14.10 1.09
C PRO A 49 9.75 -12.97 0.36
N ILE A 50 8.80 -12.28 1.02
CA ILE A 50 7.98 -11.26 0.37
C ILE A 50 8.21 -9.88 0.97
N LEU A 51 7.86 -8.86 0.18
CA LEU A 51 7.73 -7.48 0.59
C LEU A 51 6.24 -7.17 0.67
N ILE A 52 5.79 -6.66 1.81
CA ILE A 52 4.38 -6.29 2.03
C ILE A 52 4.26 -4.78 2.00
N LEU A 53 3.34 -4.28 1.17
CA LEU A 53 3.04 -2.86 1.06
C LEU A 53 1.60 -2.64 1.50
N GLU A 54 1.39 -1.74 2.47
CA GLU A 54 0.07 -1.57 3.08
C GLU A 54 -0.18 -0.15 3.51
N GLN A 55 -1.38 0.36 3.21
CA GLN A 55 -1.82 1.65 3.72
C GLN A 55 -3.26 1.54 4.21
N VAL A 56 -3.50 2.04 5.43
CA VAL A 56 -4.85 2.18 5.96
C VAL A 56 -5.57 3.29 5.18
N ILE A 57 -6.77 3.02 4.71
CA ILE A 57 -7.55 3.98 3.92
C ILE A 57 -8.62 4.65 4.77
N ILE A 58 -9.63 3.89 5.21
CA ILE A 58 -10.74 4.41 6.01
C ILE A 58 -11.35 3.29 6.85
N PRO A 59 -12.06 3.63 7.95
CA PRO A 59 -12.89 2.66 8.64
C PRO A 59 -14.06 2.20 7.78
N MET A 60 -14.48 0.96 7.93
CA MET A 60 -15.65 0.43 7.23
C MET A 60 -16.94 0.83 7.94
N PRO A 61 -18.02 1.13 7.18
CA PRO A 61 -19.33 1.35 7.79
C PRO A 61 -19.89 0.03 8.36
N GLU A 62 -20.85 0.13 9.28
CA GLU A 62 -21.47 -1.07 9.90
C GLU A 62 -22.13 -1.98 8.86
N ASP A 63 -22.99 -1.41 8.01
CA ASP A 63 -23.56 -2.16 6.87
C ASP A 63 -22.70 -1.90 5.65
N SER A 64 -21.86 -2.87 5.33
CA SER A 64 -20.85 -2.72 4.30
C SER A 64 -21.02 -3.66 3.11
N SER A 65 -22.14 -4.36 3.00
CA SER A 65 -22.36 -5.35 1.93
C SER A 65 -22.19 -4.76 0.54
N ASP A 66 -22.86 -3.65 0.27
CA ASP A 66 -22.77 -2.98 -1.03
C ASP A 66 -21.38 -2.41 -1.27
N PHE A 67 -20.76 -1.87 -0.22
CA PHE A 67 -19.41 -1.35 -0.30
C PHE A 67 -18.42 -2.45 -0.64
N CYS A 68 -18.49 -3.59 0.04
CA CYS A 68 -17.62 -4.74 -0.23
C CYS A 68 -17.78 -5.23 -1.67
N ARG A 69 -19.00 -5.31 -2.16
CA ARG A 69 -19.26 -5.68 -3.55
C ARG A 69 -18.58 -4.71 -4.51
N ARG A 70 -18.73 -3.41 -4.26
CA ARG A 70 -18.12 -2.38 -5.09
C ARG A 70 -16.59 -2.45 -5.05
N LEU A 71 -16.00 -2.70 -3.88
CA LEU A 71 -14.55 -2.85 -3.74
C LEU A 71 -14.02 -4.00 -4.58
N LEU A 72 -14.73 -5.13 -4.61
CA LEU A 72 -14.34 -6.27 -5.45
C LEU A 72 -14.40 -5.91 -6.94
N GLN A 73 -15.38 -5.10 -7.35
CA GLN A 73 -15.48 -4.62 -8.73
C GLN A 73 -14.32 -3.66 -9.05
N ILE A 74 -13.99 -2.77 -8.13
CA ILE A 74 -12.87 -1.84 -8.29
C ILE A 74 -11.54 -2.61 -8.42
N ASN A 75 -11.34 -3.63 -7.59
CA ASN A 75 -10.13 -4.43 -7.63
C ASN A 75 -9.84 -5.02 -9.00
N ARG A 76 -10.88 -5.32 -9.76
CA ARG A 76 -10.74 -5.82 -11.13
C ARG A 76 -10.03 -4.83 -12.04
N THR A 77 -10.10 -3.54 -11.74
CA THR A 77 -9.51 -2.47 -12.57
C THR A 77 -8.09 -2.10 -12.17
N LEU A 78 -7.62 -2.59 -11.01
CA LEU A 78 -6.30 -2.25 -10.51
C LEU A 78 -5.23 -3.11 -11.17
N VAL A 79 -4.12 -2.48 -11.57
CA VAL A 79 -2.99 -3.19 -12.18
C VAL A 79 -2.19 -3.93 -11.11
N HIS A 80 -1.97 -3.29 -9.97
CA HIS A 80 -1.25 -3.86 -8.83
C HIS A 80 -2.02 -3.57 -7.55
N GLY A 81 -1.89 -4.48 -6.59
CA GLY A 81 -2.51 -4.33 -5.29
C GLY A 81 -4.01 -4.54 -5.31
N ALA A 82 -4.61 -4.37 -4.16
CA ALA A 82 -6.06 -4.54 -3.98
C ALA A 82 -6.53 -3.77 -2.75
N PHE A 83 -7.79 -3.39 -2.76
CA PHE A 83 -8.49 -2.98 -1.55
C PHE A 83 -8.87 -4.23 -0.77
N VAL A 84 -8.47 -4.28 0.50
CA VAL A 84 -8.69 -5.43 1.38
C VAL A 84 -9.18 -4.94 2.74
N LEU A 85 -9.75 -5.84 3.51
CA LEU A 85 -10.10 -5.56 4.91
C LEU A 85 -9.00 -6.05 5.83
N ASP A 86 -8.88 -5.42 6.99
CA ASP A 86 -8.04 -5.94 8.05
C ASP A 86 -8.63 -7.26 8.59
N GLU A 87 -7.94 -7.90 9.52
CA GLU A 87 -8.35 -9.20 10.04
C GLU A 87 -9.74 -9.17 10.68
N GLU A 88 -10.08 -8.07 11.35
CA GLU A 88 -11.38 -7.90 12.02
C GLU A 88 -12.50 -7.49 11.04
N GLY A 89 -12.15 -7.09 9.83
CA GLY A 89 -13.12 -6.63 8.83
C GLY A 89 -13.65 -5.22 9.08
N THR A 90 -12.96 -4.43 9.89
CA THR A 90 -13.43 -3.10 10.33
C THR A 90 -12.73 -1.94 9.65
N THR A 91 -11.63 -2.19 8.96
CA THR A 91 -10.82 -1.15 8.34
C THR A 91 -10.45 -1.54 6.90
N LEU A 92 -10.63 -0.59 5.99
CA LEU A 92 -10.23 -0.76 4.61
C LEU A 92 -8.76 -0.41 4.44
N LEU A 93 -8.02 -1.32 3.83
CA LEU A 93 -6.61 -1.15 3.51
C LEU A 93 -6.41 -1.24 2.00
N PHE A 94 -5.35 -0.61 1.51
CA PHE A 94 -4.76 -0.97 0.22
C PHE A 94 -3.55 -1.84 0.51
N ARG A 95 -3.44 -2.97 -0.17
CA ARG A 95 -2.36 -3.93 0.07
C ARG A 95 -1.82 -4.50 -1.24
N ASP A 96 -0.50 -4.65 -1.29
CA ASP A 96 0.17 -5.38 -2.36
C ASP A 96 1.31 -6.20 -1.76
N THR A 97 1.74 -7.23 -2.47
CA THR A 97 2.89 -8.03 -2.09
C THR A 97 3.78 -8.25 -3.30
N LEU A 98 5.09 -8.20 -3.07
CA LEU A 98 6.09 -8.45 -4.10
C LEU A 98 7.07 -9.51 -3.58
N GLN A 99 7.71 -10.24 -4.50
CA GLN A 99 8.80 -11.12 -4.11
C GLN A 99 10.07 -10.28 -3.89
N LEU A 100 10.79 -10.59 -2.83
CA LEU A 100 12.07 -9.91 -2.55
C LEU A 100 13.18 -10.41 -3.48
N GLU A 101 13.13 -11.69 -3.84
CA GLU A 101 14.10 -12.24 -4.79
C GLU A 101 13.98 -11.55 -6.14
N ASN A 102 15.08 -11.02 -6.63
CA ASN A 102 15.16 -10.28 -7.90
C ASN A 102 14.27 -9.05 -7.98
N LEU A 103 13.87 -8.49 -6.84
CA LEU A 103 13.09 -7.26 -6.82
C LEU A 103 13.86 -6.13 -7.50
N ASP A 104 13.22 -5.44 -8.44
CA ASP A 104 13.77 -4.25 -9.05
C ASP A 104 12.99 -2.99 -8.67
N ARG A 105 13.58 -1.84 -9.00
CA ARG A 105 12.99 -0.54 -8.70
C ARG A 105 11.63 -0.36 -9.38
N ASN A 106 11.49 -0.82 -10.61
CA ASN A 106 10.26 -0.65 -11.38
C ASN A 106 9.08 -1.38 -10.75
N GLU A 107 9.32 -2.57 -10.21
CA GLU A 107 8.28 -3.34 -9.53
C GLU A 107 7.79 -2.60 -8.28
N LEU A 108 8.70 -2.10 -7.47
CA LEU A 108 8.36 -1.35 -6.26
C LEU A 108 7.65 -0.05 -6.61
N GLU A 109 8.16 0.70 -7.58
CA GLU A 109 7.54 1.94 -8.04
C GLU A 109 6.12 1.69 -8.57
N GLY A 110 5.94 0.61 -9.33
CA GLY A 110 4.62 0.23 -9.86
C GLY A 110 3.60 -0.01 -8.77
N SER A 111 3.98 -0.68 -7.69
CA SER A 111 3.08 -0.92 -6.55
C SER A 111 2.73 0.37 -5.82
N ILE A 112 3.68 1.25 -5.60
CA ILE A 112 3.43 2.54 -4.94
C ILE A 112 2.52 3.41 -5.82
N ASP A 113 2.81 3.50 -7.12
CA ASP A 113 2.02 4.27 -8.07
C ASP A 113 0.58 3.75 -8.16
N ALA A 114 0.39 2.43 -8.03
CA ALA A 114 -0.94 1.83 -8.08
C ALA A 114 -1.85 2.37 -6.98
N LEU A 115 -1.34 2.55 -5.75
CA LEU A 115 -2.10 3.17 -4.68
C LEU A 115 -2.49 4.61 -5.05
N SER A 116 -1.54 5.40 -5.51
CA SER A 116 -1.78 6.80 -5.88
C SER A 116 -2.85 6.92 -6.96
N LEU A 117 -2.76 6.08 -7.99
CA LEU A 117 -3.74 6.06 -9.08
C LEU A 117 -5.11 5.60 -8.60
N ALA A 118 -5.17 4.57 -7.77
CA ALA A 118 -6.44 4.07 -7.24
C ALA A 118 -7.15 5.14 -6.40
N LEU A 119 -6.42 5.86 -5.56
CA LEU A 119 -7.01 6.93 -4.76
C LEU A 119 -7.41 8.13 -5.62
N ALA A 120 -6.62 8.49 -6.62
CA ALA A 120 -6.98 9.58 -7.54
C ALA A 120 -8.32 9.30 -8.25
N GLU A 121 -8.57 8.04 -8.59
CA GLU A 121 -9.78 7.64 -9.31
C GLU A 121 -10.98 7.41 -8.38
N TYR A 122 -10.76 6.78 -7.23
CA TYR A 122 -11.86 6.24 -6.42
C TYR A 122 -12.05 6.90 -5.05
N ALA A 123 -11.18 7.82 -4.60
CA ALA A 123 -11.26 8.35 -3.24
C ALA A 123 -12.62 8.94 -2.90
N ASP A 124 -13.22 9.70 -3.80
CA ASP A 124 -14.53 10.32 -3.55
C ASP A 124 -15.63 9.28 -3.37
N GLU A 125 -15.62 8.23 -4.19
CA GLU A 125 -16.57 7.13 -4.09
C GLU A 125 -16.40 6.37 -2.76
N LEU A 126 -15.15 6.10 -2.37
CA LEU A 126 -14.85 5.42 -1.10
C LEU A 126 -15.37 6.21 0.10
N VAL A 127 -15.15 7.51 0.11
CA VAL A 127 -15.62 8.39 1.18
C VAL A 127 -17.16 8.40 1.23
N THR A 128 -17.81 8.42 0.09
CA THR A 128 -19.28 8.39 0.00
C THR A 128 -19.83 7.11 0.62
N PHE A 129 -19.28 5.96 0.30
CA PHE A 129 -19.68 4.68 0.90
C PHE A 129 -19.41 4.66 2.41
N ALA A 130 -18.27 5.19 2.85
CA ALA A 130 -17.90 5.20 4.27
C ALA A 130 -18.85 6.03 5.14
N ARG A 131 -19.48 7.04 4.55
CA ARG A 131 -20.47 7.88 5.26
C ARG A 131 -21.86 7.26 5.36
N GLY A 132 -22.07 6.20 4.65
CA GLY A 132 -23.36 5.48 4.63
C GLY A 132 -24.28 5.96 3.53
#